data_c81f491017dbdc05f5c42ca642b82a16
#
_entry.id   c81f491017dbdc05f5c42ca642b82a16
#
_cell.length_a   1.000
_cell.length_b   1.000
_cell.length_c   1.000
_cell.angle_alpha   90.00
_cell.angle_beta   90.00
_cell.angle_gamma   90.00
#
_symmetry.space_group_name_H-M   'P 1'
#
loop_
_entity.id
_entity.type
_entity.pdbx_description
1 polymer ?
#
loop_
_entity_poly.entity_id
_entity_poly.type
_entity_poly.pdbx_seq_one_letter_code
_entity_poly.pdbx_strand_id
1 'polypeptide(L)'
;MTAMDKVGSGSAMQEVLELFPGAQRALFRRYHIGGCSSCGFQPEETLAQVCARNGNLDVAEVLAHIQSSHEQDVKVLISPKELAELLQQDKSLKLVDVRSREEFEAVHIAGSVLLSQDVMRELMASGSNTNPMVVIDHAG
;
A
#
# COMPACT_ATOMS: atom_id res chain seq x y z
N MET A 1 -10.13 17.72 12.21
CA MET A 1 -8.95 17.94 11.35
C MET A 1 -8.67 16.68 10.58
N THR A 2 -8.81 16.75 9.28
CA THR A 2 -8.46 15.65 8.41
C THR A 2 -6.95 15.68 8.09
N ALA A 3 -6.36 14.59 7.61
CA ALA A 3 -4.97 14.55 7.18
C ALA A 3 -4.64 15.63 6.11
N MET A 4 -5.66 16.07 5.37
CA MET A 4 -5.55 17.15 4.39
C MET A 4 -5.21 18.51 4.98
N ASP A 5 -5.70 18.81 6.17
CA ASP A 5 -5.43 20.11 6.80
C ASP A 5 -3.98 20.23 7.26
N LYS A 6 -3.26 19.11 7.27
CA LYS A 6 -1.87 19.04 7.72
C LYS A 6 -0.84 19.04 6.58
N VAL A 7 -1.27 18.79 5.35
CA VAL A 7 -0.39 18.71 4.18
C VAL A 7 -0.79 19.76 3.14
N GLY A 8 0.18 20.55 2.72
CA GLY A 8 -0.01 21.59 1.72
C GLY A 8 1.15 21.62 0.72
N SER A 9 1.11 22.61 -0.16
CA SER A 9 2.16 22.82 -1.17
C SER A 9 3.57 22.94 -0.60
N GLY A 10 3.68 23.49 0.61
CA GLY A 10 4.96 23.67 1.32
C GLY A 10 5.41 22.49 2.19
N SER A 11 4.61 21.43 2.27
CA SER A 11 4.98 20.24 3.05
C SER A 11 6.11 19.48 2.38
N ALA A 12 7.10 19.06 3.19
CA ALA A 12 8.18 18.22 2.71
C ALA A 12 7.65 16.83 2.30
N MET A 13 8.26 16.22 1.32
CA MET A 13 7.86 14.90 0.85
C MET A 13 7.93 13.85 1.95
N GLN A 14 8.85 13.98 2.90
CA GLN A 14 8.90 13.14 4.09
C GLN A 14 7.59 13.20 4.88
N GLU A 15 7.06 14.40 5.14
CA GLU A 15 5.79 14.58 5.84
C GLU A 15 4.60 14.00 5.07
N VAL A 16 4.62 14.17 3.74
CA VAL A 16 3.59 13.59 2.86
C VAL A 16 3.59 12.06 2.96
N LEU A 17 4.77 11.43 2.94
CA LEU A 17 4.90 9.98 3.04
C LEU A 17 4.55 9.43 4.43
N GLU A 18 4.79 10.19 5.50
CA GLU A 18 4.40 9.80 6.86
C GLU A 18 2.87 9.76 7.00
N LEU A 19 2.17 10.73 6.42
CA LEU A 19 0.70 10.80 6.47
C LEU A 19 0.02 9.92 5.42
N PHE A 20 0.66 9.74 4.28
CA PHE A 20 0.16 8.94 3.16
C PHE A 20 1.23 7.94 2.69
N PRO A 21 1.38 6.80 3.37
CA PRO A 21 2.44 5.82 3.04
C PRO A 21 2.41 5.32 1.59
N GLY A 22 1.26 5.32 0.95
CA GLY A 22 1.09 4.96 -0.46
C GLY A 22 1.32 6.10 -1.46
N ALA A 23 1.71 7.30 -1.00
CA ALA A 23 1.85 8.47 -1.87
C ALA A 23 2.88 8.29 -2.98
N GLN A 24 4.01 7.67 -2.70
CA GLN A 24 5.03 7.39 -3.72
C GLN A 24 4.49 6.53 -4.85
N ARG A 25 3.76 5.48 -4.53
CA ARG A 25 3.10 4.61 -5.51
C ARG A 25 2.03 5.37 -6.31
N ALA A 26 1.24 6.20 -5.65
CA ALA A 26 0.23 7.03 -6.29
C ALA A 26 0.83 8.01 -7.29
N LEU A 27 1.92 8.68 -6.91
CA LEU A 27 2.68 9.59 -7.77
C LEU A 27 3.28 8.87 -8.99
N PHE A 28 3.84 7.70 -8.77
CA PHE A 28 4.39 6.91 -9.87
C PHE A 28 3.31 6.43 -10.85
N ARG A 29 2.19 5.93 -10.36
CA ARG A 29 1.12 5.39 -11.21
C ARG A 29 0.53 6.41 -12.17
N ARG A 30 0.33 7.64 -11.72
CA ARG A 30 -0.34 8.67 -12.52
C ARG A 30 0.62 9.61 -13.22
N TYR A 31 1.71 10.00 -12.55
CA TYR A 31 2.61 11.04 -13.03
C TYR A 31 4.00 10.53 -13.39
N HIS A 32 4.25 9.23 -13.20
CA HIS A 32 5.56 8.59 -13.41
C HIS A 32 6.69 9.22 -12.58
N ILE A 33 6.36 9.77 -11.42
CA ILE A 33 7.31 10.36 -10.48
C ILE A 33 7.79 9.26 -9.52
N GLY A 34 9.10 9.00 -9.49
CA GLY A 34 9.71 8.15 -8.49
C GLY A 34 9.63 6.66 -8.73
N GLY A 35 10.03 6.18 -9.90
CA GLY A 35 10.11 4.74 -10.20
C GLY A 35 11.15 3.96 -9.40
N CYS A 36 12.10 4.65 -8.77
CA CYS A 36 13.04 4.08 -7.81
C CYS A 36 13.14 5.04 -6.60
N SER A 37 13.61 4.52 -5.45
CA SER A 37 13.69 5.28 -4.20
C SER A 37 14.55 6.56 -4.25
N SER A 38 15.39 6.70 -5.28
CA SER A 38 16.29 7.84 -5.46
C SER A 38 15.98 8.72 -6.69
N CYS A 39 15.00 8.34 -7.50
CA CYS A 39 14.78 8.96 -8.82
C CYS A 39 13.68 10.02 -8.86
N GLY A 40 12.82 10.09 -7.85
CA GLY A 40 11.61 10.91 -7.91
C GLY A 40 11.73 12.24 -7.19
N PHE A 41 12.20 12.23 -5.98
CA PHE A 41 12.29 13.40 -5.12
C PHE A 41 13.18 13.11 -3.89
N GLN A 42 13.66 14.18 -3.25
CA GLN A 42 14.35 14.08 -1.97
C GLN A 42 13.33 14.25 -0.82
N PRO A 43 13.60 13.67 0.36
CA PRO A 43 12.70 13.79 1.52
C PRO A 43 12.43 15.24 1.94
N GLU A 44 13.41 16.12 1.76
CA GLU A 44 13.38 17.53 2.13
C GLU A 44 12.72 18.43 1.07
N GLU A 45 12.53 17.92 -0.16
CA GLU A 45 11.83 18.68 -1.21
C GLU A 45 10.37 18.88 -0.82
N THR A 46 9.83 20.05 -1.11
CA THR A 46 8.39 20.30 -0.92
C THR A 46 7.57 19.69 -2.07
N LEU A 47 6.32 19.40 -1.80
CA LEU A 47 5.40 18.91 -2.83
C LEU A 47 5.32 19.89 -4.00
N ALA A 48 5.32 21.21 -3.73
CA ALA A 48 5.32 22.21 -4.78
C ALA A 48 6.56 22.14 -5.68
N GLN A 49 7.74 21.92 -5.10
CA GLN A 49 8.98 21.75 -5.87
C GLN A 49 8.96 20.52 -6.75
N VAL A 50 8.45 19.40 -6.22
CA VAL A 50 8.28 18.15 -6.99
C VAL A 50 7.31 18.35 -8.14
N CYS A 51 6.18 19.00 -7.92
CA CYS A 51 5.20 19.32 -8.96
C CYS A 51 5.77 20.24 -10.03
N ALA A 52 6.48 21.31 -9.64
CA ALA A 52 7.09 22.25 -10.57
C ALA A 52 8.10 21.58 -11.49
N ARG A 53 8.95 20.72 -10.93
CA ARG A 53 10.00 20.02 -11.68
C ARG A 53 9.43 18.95 -12.66
N ASN A 54 8.28 18.40 -12.37
CA ASN A 54 7.68 17.33 -13.14
C ASN A 54 6.56 17.82 -14.07
N GLY A 55 6.78 18.90 -14.77
CA GLY A 55 5.84 19.43 -15.76
C GLY A 55 4.86 20.48 -15.20
N ASN A 56 5.21 21.10 -14.10
CA ASN A 56 4.41 22.15 -13.46
C ASN A 56 2.99 21.68 -13.12
N LEU A 57 2.92 20.52 -12.48
CA LEU A 57 1.65 19.91 -12.07
C LEU A 57 0.89 20.78 -11.07
N ASP A 58 -0.43 20.76 -11.12
CA ASP A 58 -1.26 21.40 -10.12
C ASP A 58 -1.17 20.67 -8.79
N VAL A 59 -0.66 21.35 -7.76
CA VAL A 59 -0.45 20.78 -6.42
C VAL A 59 -1.78 20.31 -5.82
N ALA A 60 -2.86 21.04 -6.01
CA ALA A 60 -4.17 20.68 -5.49
C ALA A 60 -4.69 19.37 -6.14
N GLU A 61 -4.48 19.20 -7.44
CA GLU A 61 -4.82 17.97 -8.15
C GLU A 61 -3.99 16.79 -7.66
N VAL A 62 -2.69 16.99 -7.49
CA VAL A 62 -1.76 15.97 -6.99
C VAL A 62 -2.14 15.53 -5.57
N LEU A 63 -2.43 16.48 -4.67
CA LEU A 63 -2.90 16.17 -3.32
C LEU A 63 -4.21 15.38 -3.32
N ALA A 64 -5.17 15.80 -4.14
CA ALA A 64 -6.45 15.08 -4.27
C ALA A 64 -6.24 13.65 -4.76
N HIS A 65 -5.32 13.44 -5.68
CA HIS A 65 -4.97 12.10 -6.17
C HIS A 65 -4.31 11.23 -5.08
N ILE A 66 -3.35 11.79 -4.34
CA ILE A 66 -2.70 11.09 -3.20
C ILE A 66 -3.75 10.68 -2.17
N GLN A 67 -4.65 11.58 -1.82
CA GLN A 67 -5.70 11.31 -0.85
C GLN A 67 -6.68 10.24 -1.34
N SER A 68 -7.16 10.34 -2.57
CA SER A 68 -8.05 9.34 -3.15
C SER A 68 -7.42 7.96 -3.17
N SER A 69 -6.11 7.88 -3.51
CA SER A 69 -5.35 6.64 -3.46
C SER A 69 -5.26 6.09 -2.03
N HIS A 70 -5.00 6.95 -1.05
CA HIS A 70 -4.95 6.57 0.36
C HIS A 70 -6.29 6.03 0.87
N GLU A 71 -7.38 6.68 0.52
CA GLU A 71 -8.74 6.22 0.88
C GLU A 71 -9.05 4.83 0.29
N GLN A 72 -8.58 4.57 -0.92
CA GLN A 72 -8.71 3.24 -1.52
C GLN A 72 -7.82 2.21 -0.81
N ASP A 73 -6.59 2.56 -0.49
CA ASP A 73 -5.67 1.69 0.24
C ASP A 73 -6.23 1.32 1.63
N VAL A 74 -6.76 2.28 2.37
CA VAL A 74 -7.38 2.04 3.68
C VAL A 74 -8.57 1.07 3.60
N LYS A 75 -9.33 1.10 2.51
CA LYS A 75 -10.45 0.17 2.31
C LYS A 75 -10.00 -1.28 2.05
N VAL A 76 -8.82 -1.47 1.49
CA VAL A 76 -8.27 -2.79 1.16
C VAL A 76 -7.33 -3.32 2.24
N LEU A 77 -6.77 -2.43 3.05
CA LEU A 77 -5.89 -2.80 4.17
C LEU A 77 -6.72 -3.21 5.39
N ILE A 78 -6.24 -4.22 6.08
CA ILE A 78 -6.83 -4.71 7.33
C ILE A 78 -5.79 -4.62 8.44
N SER A 79 -6.20 -4.15 9.61
CA SER A 79 -5.30 -4.11 10.77
C SER A 79 -5.09 -5.51 11.35
N PRO A 80 -3.95 -5.76 12.05
CA PRO A 80 -3.72 -7.03 12.73
C PRO A 80 -4.84 -7.42 13.71
N LYS A 81 -5.45 -6.45 14.37
CA LYS A 81 -6.56 -6.68 15.30
C LYS A 81 -7.81 -7.16 14.56
N GLU A 82 -8.19 -6.49 13.49
CA GLU A 82 -9.32 -6.89 12.63
C GLU A 82 -9.10 -8.27 12.02
N LEU A 83 -7.87 -8.58 11.60
CA LEU A 83 -7.51 -9.89 11.10
C LEU A 83 -7.70 -10.97 12.17
N ALA A 84 -7.27 -10.73 13.40
CA ALA A 84 -7.45 -11.67 14.50
C ALA A 84 -8.93 -11.95 14.78
N GLU A 85 -9.78 -10.91 14.74
CA GLU A 85 -11.23 -11.04 14.90
C GLU A 85 -11.85 -11.85 13.75
N LEU A 86 -11.46 -11.57 12.51
CA LEU A 86 -11.94 -12.33 11.34
C LEU A 86 -11.55 -13.80 11.38
N LEU A 87 -10.34 -14.12 11.82
CA LEU A 87 -9.87 -15.50 11.96
C LEU A 87 -10.68 -16.30 13.00
N GLN A 88 -11.24 -15.62 14.01
CA GLN A 88 -12.12 -16.24 14.98
C GLN A 88 -13.52 -16.47 14.42
N GLN A 89 -14.00 -15.56 13.58
CA GLN A 89 -15.37 -15.60 13.03
C GLN A 89 -15.48 -16.46 11.78
N ASP A 90 -14.45 -16.48 10.93
CA ASP A 90 -14.47 -17.19 9.65
C ASP A 90 -13.28 -18.14 9.53
N LYS A 91 -13.56 -19.43 9.69
CA LYS A 91 -12.58 -20.50 9.53
C LYS A 91 -12.18 -20.76 8.07
N SER A 92 -12.93 -20.24 7.12
CA SER A 92 -12.65 -20.38 5.68
C SER A 92 -11.72 -19.30 5.14
N LEU A 93 -11.36 -18.31 5.95
CA LEU A 93 -10.45 -17.23 5.58
C LEU A 93 -9.08 -17.78 5.17
N LYS A 94 -8.64 -17.46 3.96
CA LYS A 94 -7.31 -17.86 3.46
C LYS A 94 -6.31 -16.76 3.75
N LEU A 95 -5.18 -17.14 4.36
CA LEU A 95 -4.04 -16.28 4.57
C LEU A 95 -2.93 -16.68 3.61
N VAL A 96 -2.54 -15.78 2.72
CA VAL A 96 -1.45 -16.00 1.76
C VAL A 96 -0.30 -15.05 2.07
N ASP A 97 0.86 -15.61 2.36
CA ASP A 97 2.07 -14.85 2.64
C ASP A 97 2.90 -14.71 1.36
N VAL A 98 3.12 -13.49 0.91
CA VAL A 98 3.87 -13.18 -0.33
C VAL A 98 5.31 -12.75 -0.04
N ARG A 99 5.76 -12.87 1.20
CA ARG A 99 7.15 -12.60 1.58
C ARG A 99 8.11 -13.65 1.04
N SER A 100 9.41 -13.49 1.29
CA SER A 100 10.39 -14.50 0.94
C SER A 100 10.20 -15.80 1.78
N ARG A 101 10.73 -16.89 1.28
CA ARG A 101 10.70 -18.16 2.02
C ARG A 101 11.43 -18.05 3.36
N GLU A 102 12.57 -17.37 3.38
CA GLU A 102 13.38 -17.18 4.57
C GLU A 102 12.60 -16.43 5.66
N GLU A 103 11.86 -15.38 5.29
CA GLU A 103 11.02 -14.62 6.21
C GLU A 103 9.86 -15.46 6.73
N PHE A 104 9.22 -16.23 5.86
CA PHE A 104 8.13 -17.12 6.24
C PHE A 104 8.58 -18.23 7.19
N GLU A 105 9.72 -18.86 6.93
CA GLU A 105 10.27 -19.90 7.79
C GLU A 105 10.73 -19.35 9.14
N ALA A 106 11.24 -18.11 9.17
CA ALA A 106 11.65 -17.47 10.41
C ALA A 106 10.45 -17.19 11.33
N VAL A 107 9.38 -16.58 10.81
CA VAL A 107 8.14 -16.33 11.53
C VAL A 107 6.99 -16.13 10.56
N HIS A 108 5.85 -16.74 10.81
CA HIS A 108 4.62 -16.52 10.04
C HIS A 108 3.38 -16.71 10.91
N ILE A 109 2.25 -16.20 10.41
CA ILE A 109 0.97 -16.35 11.10
C ILE A 109 0.49 -17.80 10.98
N ALA A 110 0.07 -18.39 12.08
CA ALA A 110 -0.47 -19.74 12.09
C ALA A 110 -1.63 -19.90 11.10
N GLY A 111 -1.56 -20.91 10.25
CA GLY A 111 -2.55 -21.15 9.19
C GLY A 111 -2.30 -20.39 7.90
N SER A 112 -1.30 -19.51 7.83
CA SER A 112 -0.89 -18.86 6.58
C SER A 112 -0.10 -19.83 5.69
N VAL A 113 -0.20 -19.65 4.38
CA VAL A 113 0.56 -20.41 3.38
C VAL A 113 1.45 -19.47 2.59
N LEU A 114 2.68 -19.91 2.33
CA LEU A 114 3.61 -19.18 1.48
C LEU A 114 3.13 -19.26 0.03
N LEU A 115 3.09 -18.11 -0.65
CA LEU A 115 2.75 -18.07 -2.07
C LEU A 115 3.79 -18.83 -2.90
N SER A 116 3.31 -19.83 -3.63
CA SER A 116 4.10 -20.64 -4.56
C SER A 116 3.34 -20.76 -5.88
N GLN A 117 3.98 -21.33 -6.89
CA GLN A 117 3.31 -21.60 -8.17
C GLN A 117 2.11 -22.53 -8.00
N ASP A 118 2.19 -23.50 -7.11
CA ASP A 118 1.11 -24.43 -6.85
C ASP A 118 -0.07 -23.73 -6.15
N VAL A 119 0.21 -22.92 -5.15
CA VAL A 119 -0.81 -22.10 -4.48
C VAL A 119 -1.46 -21.12 -5.46
N MET A 120 -0.67 -20.50 -6.36
CA MET A 120 -1.21 -19.63 -7.40
C MET A 120 -2.13 -20.38 -8.36
N ARG A 121 -1.77 -21.59 -8.77
CA ARG A 121 -2.63 -22.45 -9.62
C ARG A 121 -3.93 -22.79 -8.92
N GLU A 122 -3.89 -23.16 -7.64
CA GLU A 122 -5.10 -23.45 -6.86
C GLU A 122 -6.01 -22.24 -6.75
N LEU A 123 -5.45 -21.05 -6.49
CA LEU A 123 -6.20 -19.80 -6.43
C LEU A 123 -6.86 -19.47 -7.78
N MET A 124 -6.15 -19.69 -8.88
CA MET A 124 -6.69 -19.45 -10.22
C MET A 124 -7.69 -20.51 -10.64
N ALA A 125 -7.47 -21.76 -10.29
CA ALA A 125 -8.39 -22.87 -10.63
C ALA A 125 -9.72 -22.76 -9.89
N SER A 126 -9.74 -22.21 -8.69
CA SER A 126 -10.97 -21.96 -7.92
C SER A 126 -11.82 -20.78 -8.42
N GLY A 127 -11.44 -20.17 -9.50
CA GLY A 127 -12.00 -19.14 -10.40
C GLY A 127 -13.19 -18.28 -10.02
N SER A 128 -14.01 -18.66 -9.11
CA SER A 128 -15.12 -17.88 -8.56
C SER A 128 -15.24 -18.11 -7.05
N ASN A 129 -14.09 -18.30 -6.40
CA ASN A 129 -14.08 -18.57 -4.99
C ASN A 129 -14.52 -17.32 -4.22
N THR A 130 -15.69 -17.38 -3.63
CA THR A 130 -16.27 -16.33 -2.79
C THR A 130 -15.63 -16.24 -1.41
N ASN A 131 -14.68 -17.13 -1.11
CA ASN A 131 -14.00 -17.12 0.19
C ASN A 131 -13.06 -15.90 0.29
N PRO A 132 -13.16 -15.16 1.39
CA PRO A 132 -12.26 -14.03 1.61
C PRO A 132 -10.80 -14.49 1.73
N MET A 133 -9.90 -13.70 1.17
CA MET A 133 -8.46 -13.95 1.22
C MET A 133 -7.74 -12.70 1.74
N VAL A 134 -6.80 -12.90 2.64
CA VAL A 134 -5.91 -11.85 3.12
C VAL A 134 -4.49 -12.13 2.66
N VAL A 135 -3.86 -11.14 2.09
CA VAL A 135 -2.47 -11.19 1.63
C VAL A 135 -1.58 -10.52 2.66
N ILE A 136 -0.50 -11.19 3.03
CA ILE A 136 0.47 -10.69 4.00
C ILE A 136 1.76 -10.34 3.25
N ASP A 137 2.21 -9.10 3.40
CA ASP A 137 3.49 -8.63 2.88
C ASP A 137 4.33 -8.03 4.00
N HIS A 138 5.54 -7.52 3.72
CA HIS A 138 6.38 -6.91 4.73
C HIS A 138 6.16 -5.42 4.93
N ALA A 139 5.27 -4.81 4.19
CA ALA A 139 4.83 -3.45 4.48
C ALA A 139 3.72 -3.41 5.53
N GLY A 140 3.25 -4.58 5.93
CA GLY A 140 2.25 -4.79 6.97
C GLY A 140 0.87 -4.70 6.53
#